data_260a5493055164c33e8025e30630741b
#
_entry.id   260a5493055164c33e8025e30630741b
#
_cell.length_a   1.000
_cell.length_b   1.000
_cell.length_c   1.000
_cell.angle_alpha   90.00
_cell.angle_beta   90.00
_cell.angle_gamma   90.00
#
_symmetry.space_group_name_H-M   'P 1'
#
loop_
_entity.id
_entity.type
_entity.pdbx_description
1 polymer ?
#
loop_
_entity_poly.entity_id
_entity_poly.type
_entity_poly.pdbx_seq_one_letter_code
_entity_poly.pdbx_strand_id
1 'polypeptide(L)'
;MYKGGERYASFIYVFGIIVRMQSEKGGRHNKPYIHAIYGNEEVVVGIDGEVLEGKLPNKQMKLLLAWMAIHEEELNANWQLLSHGDGCFKIEPLR
;
A
#
# COMPACT_ATOMS: atom_id res chain seq x y z
N MET A 1 12.92 0.97 -19.49
CA MET A 1 13.92 1.63 -18.70
C MET A 1 13.34 2.25 -17.47
N TYR A 2 14.01 2.09 -16.40
CA TYR A 2 13.52 2.57 -15.15
C TYR A 2 13.61 4.11 -15.06
N LYS A 3 12.58 4.70 -14.51
CA LYS A 3 12.59 6.13 -14.34
C LYS A 3 12.88 6.45 -12.91
N GLY A 4 13.78 7.26 -12.65
CA GLY A 4 14.09 7.64 -11.29
C GLY A 4 12.91 8.30 -10.64
N GLY A 5 12.87 8.35 -9.34
CA GLY A 5 11.88 9.08 -8.60
C GLY A 5 10.80 8.26 -7.96
N GLU A 6 10.59 7.07 -8.45
CA GLU A 6 9.57 6.21 -7.86
C GLU A 6 10.18 4.90 -7.45
N ARG A 7 9.76 4.43 -6.31
CA ARG A 7 10.22 3.16 -5.81
C ARG A 7 9.06 2.35 -5.37
N TYR A 8 8.95 1.14 -5.89
CA TYR A 8 7.87 0.26 -5.55
C TYR A 8 8.37 -0.81 -4.63
N ALA A 9 7.67 -1.03 -3.53
CA ALA A 9 7.99 -2.11 -2.64
C ALA A 9 7.66 -3.42 -3.30
N SER A 10 6.45 -3.52 -3.76
CA SER A 10 5.99 -4.74 -4.38
C SER A 10 4.55 -4.53 -4.81
N PHE A 11 4.08 -5.46 -5.61
CA PHE A 11 2.67 -5.55 -5.93
C PHE A 11 2.15 -6.79 -5.25
N ILE A 12 1.08 -6.65 -4.52
CA ILE A 12 0.47 -7.76 -3.83
C ILE A 12 -0.98 -7.82 -4.23
N TYR A 13 -1.47 -9.02 -4.51
CA TYR A 13 -2.88 -9.20 -4.83
C TYR A 13 -3.59 -9.72 -3.60
N VAL A 14 -4.61 -9.00 -3.17
CA VAL A 14 -5.37 -9.37 -1.99
C VAL A 14 -6.84 -9.32 -2.39
N PHE A 15 -7.46 -10.47 -2.53
CA PHE A 15 -8.88 -10.54 -2.93
C PHE A 15 -9.14 -9.75 -4.21
N GLY A 16 -8.25 -9.88 -5.20
CA GLY A 16 -8.43 -9.16 -6.46
C GLY A 16 -8.01 -7.71 -6.42
N ILE A 17 -7.58 -7.23 -5.27
CA ILE A 17 -7.14 -5.85 -5.11
C ILE A 17 -5.62 -5.81 -5.32
N ILE A 18 -5.17 -4.85 -6.11
CA ILE A 18 -3.75 -4.64 -6.30
C ILE A 18 -3.27 -3.63 -5.27
N VAL A 19 -2.39 -4.07 -4.41
CA VAL A 19 -1.85 -3.19 -3.36
C VAL A 19 -0.42 -2.83 -3.73
N ARG A 20 -0.14 -1.54 -3.73
CA ARG A 20 1.20 -1.03 -4.05
C ARG A 20 1.67 -0.12 -2.94
N MET A 21 2.96 -0.18 -2.69
CA MET A 21 3.60 0.78 -1.80
C MET A 21 4.78 1.35 -2.56
N GLN A 22 4.89 2.66 -2.56
CA GLN A 22 5.99 3.30 -3.23
C GLN A 22 6.46 4.46 -2.39
N SER A 23 7.72 4.79 -2.53
CA SER A 23 8.31 5.89 -1.81
C SER A 23 8.53 7.02 -2.79
N GLU A 24 8.04 8.20 -2.42
CA GLU A 24 8.24 9.39 -3.22
C GLU A 24 8.78 10.46 -2.33
N LYS A 25 9.88 11.02 -2.76
CA LYS A 25 10.44 12.11 -2.03
C LYS A 25 9.49 13.29 -2.12
N GLY A 26 9.14 13.87 -1.01
CA GLY A 26 8.21 14.97 -1.03
C GLY A 26 6.78 14.55 -1.33
N GLY A 27 6.43 13.34 -0.95
CA GLY A 27 5.12 12.82 -1.21
C GLY A 27 4.01 13.66 -0.60
N ARG A 28 2.79 13.44 -1.07
CA ARG A 28 1.65 14.26 -0.70
C ARG A 28 1.21 14.09 0.74
N HIS A 29 1.50 12.95 1.31
CA HIS A 29 1.00 12.64 2.65
C HIS A 29 2.15 12.49 3.61
N ASN A 30 1.92 12.92 4.82
CA ASN A 30 2.97 12.90 5.82
C ASN A 30 3.13 11.60 6.56
N LYS A 31 2.33 10.63 6.24
CA LYS A 31 2.34 9.38 6.99
C LYS A 31 2.46 8.21 6.03
N PRO A 32 2.86 7.05 6.52
CA PRO A 32 2.97 5.87 5.66
C PRO A 32 1.62 5.50 5.07
N TYR A 33 1.62 5.14 3.80
CA TYR A 33 0.36 4.80 3.14
C TYR A 33 0.59 3.80 2.02
N ILE A 34 -0.50 3.21 1.55
CA ILE A 34 -0.50 2.31 0.41
C ILE A 34 -1.53 2.78 -0.60
N HIS A 35 -1.35 2.35 -1.83
CA HIS A 35 -2.35 2.51 -2.88
C HIS A 35 -3.00 1.15 -3.12
N ALA A 36 -4.29 1.15 -3.29
CA ALA A 36 -5.02 -0.07 -3.59
C ALA A 36 -5.95 0.16 -4.76
N ILE A 37 -5.93 -0.74 -5.72
CA ILE A 37 -6.67 -0.59 -6.96
C ILE A 37 -7.56 -1.80 -7.16
N TYR A 38 -8.82 -1.55 -7.46
CA TYR A 38 -9.75 -2.61 -7.77
C TYR A 38 -10.60 -2.16 -8.95
N GLY A 39 -10.40 -2.79 -10.10
CA GLY A 39 -11.08 -2.36 -11.31
C GLY A 39 -10.71 -0.94 -11.65
N ASN A 40 -11.70 -0.08 -11.75
CA ASN A 40 -11.48 1.32 -12.09
C ASN A 40 -11.37 2.21 -10.87
N GLU A 41 -11.40 1.64 -9.68
CA GLU A 41 -11.39 2.44 -8.46
C GLU A 41 -10.07 2.30 -7.75
N GLU A 42 -9.68 3.38 -7.11
CA GLU A 42 -8.42 3.40 -6.40
C GLU A 42 -8.60 4.13 -5.07
N VAL A 43 -7.91 3.65 -4.06
CA VAL A 43 -7.96 4.30 -2.75
C VAL A 43 -6.53 4.41 -2.22
N VAL A 44 -6.28 5.48 -1.49
CA VAL A 44 -5.02 5.66 -0.77
C VAL A 44 -5.36 5.59 0.71
N VAL A 45 -4.71 4.67 1.40
CA VAL A 45 -5.03 4.40 2.80
C VAL A 45 -3.77 4.43 3.63
N GLY A 46 -3.80 5.17 4.72
CA GLY A 46 -2.69 5.14 5.67
C GLY A 46 -2.55 3.75 6.24
N ILE A 47 -1.33 3.38 6.59
CA ILE A 47 -1.13 2.03 7.14
C ILE A 47 -1.91 1.86 8.43
N ASP A 48 -2.23 2.95 9.09
CA ASP A 48 -3.06 2.91 10.30
C ASP A 48 -4.54 2.73 9.98
N GLY A 49 -4.92 2.65 8.72
CA GLY A 49 -6.30 2.41 8.33
C GLY A 49 -7.08 3.64 7.94
N GLU A 50 -6.47 4.81 8.02
CA GLU A 50 -7.17 6.04 7.68
C GLU A 50 -7.23 6.23 6.17
N VAL A 51 -8.41 6.44 5.62
CA VAL A 51 -8.56 6.69 4.19
C VAL A 51 -8.13 8.10 3.89
N LEU A 52 -7.16 8.23 3.00
CA LEU A 52 -6.61 9.54 2.64
C LEU A 52 -7.22 10.08 1.37
N GLU A 53 -7.46 9.23 0.38
CA GLU A 53 -8.04 9.63 -0.90
C GLU A 53 -8.76 8.46 -1.51
N GLY A 54 -9.82 8.75 -2.27
CA GLY A 54 -10.47 7.76 -3.08
C GLY A 54 -11.32 6.78 -2.32
N LYS A 55 -11.71 5.73 -3.01
CA LYS A 55 -12.56 4.71 -2.39
C LYS A 55 -12.53 3.44 -3.22
N LEU A 56 -12.93 2.35 -2.60
CA LEU A 56 -13.17 1.07 -3.27
C LEU A 56 -14.60 0.65 -2.94
N PRO A 57 -15.15 -0.33 -3.66
CA PRO A 57 -16.45 -0.87 -3.27
C PRO A 57 -16.39 -1.36 -1.82
N ASN A 58 -17.53 -1.30 -1.15
CA ASN A 58 -17.56 -1.60 0.28
C ASN A 58 -16.95 -2.93 0.66
N LYS A 59 -17.28 -3.97 -0.09
CA LYS A 59 -16.75 -5.29 0.24
C LYS A 59 -15.23 -5.31 0.15
N GLN A 60 -14.70 -4.78 -0.94
CA GLN A 60 -13.26 -4.78 -1.14
C GLN A 60 -12.58 -3.89 -0.11
N MET A 61 -13.22 -2.80 0.26
CA MET A 61 -12.64 -1.93 1.26
C MET A 61 -12.52 -2.62 2.60
N LYS A 62 -13.54 -3.36 3.00
CA LYS A 62 -13.51 -4.09 4.25
C LYS A 62 -12.42 -5.15 4.25
N LEU A 63 -12.29 -5.87 3.14
CA LEU A 63 -11.27 -6.90 3.03
C LEU A 63 -9.88 -6.28 3.09
N LEU A 64 -9.69 -5.17 2.40
CA LEU A 64 -8.41 -4.48 2.40
C LEU A 64 -8.03 -4.04 3.81
N LEU A 65 -8.95 -3.41 4.51
CA LEU A 65 -8.66 -2.91 5.84
C LEU A 65 -8.35 -4.04 6.81
N ALA A 66 -9.05 -5.16 6.67
CA ALA A 66 -8.77 -6.33 7.52
C ALA A 66 -7.37 -6.86 7.26
N TRP A 67 -7.01 -6.98 5.99
CA TRP A 67 -5.68 -7.45 5.64
C TRP A 67 -4.61 -6.49 6.16
N MET A 68 -4.83 -5.20 6.03
CA MET A 68 -3.88 -4.21 6.52
C MET A 68 -3.72 -4.29 8.02
N ALA A 69 -4.81 -4.52 8.73
CA ALA A 69 -4.73 -4.61 10.19
C ALA A 69 -3.88 -5.80 10.62
N ILE A 70 -4.02 -6.92 9.91
CA ILE A 70 -3.26 -8.12 10.22
C ILE A 70 -1.78 -7.90 9.94
N HIS A 71 -1.46 -7.16 8.90
CA HIS A 71 -0.08 -7.00 8.45
C HIS A 71 0.49 -5.62 8.74
N GLU A 72 -0.06 -4.93 9.71
CA GLU A 72 0.33 -3.55 9.96
C GLU A 72 1.82 -3.40 10.23
N GLU A 73 2.38 -4.29 11.02
CA GLU A 73 3.80 -4.19 11.35
C GLU A 73 4.67 -4.41 10.14
N GLU A 74 4.29 -5.39 9.31
CA GLU A 74 5.05 -5.67 8.11
C GLU A 74 4.98 -4.52 7.11
N LEU A 75 3.81 -3.90 7.01
CA LEU A 75 3.64 -2.76 6.12
C LEU A 75 4.48 -1.58 6.57
N ASN A 76 4.50 -1.33 7.87
CA ASN A 76 5.33 -0.25 8.40
C ASN A 76 6.81 -0.53 8.21
N ALA A 77 7.21 -1.79 8.38
CA ALA A 77 8.62 -2.14 8.17
C ALA A 77 9.02 -1.91 6.72
N ASN A 78 8.15 -2.30 5.79
CA ASN A 78 8.43 -2.08 4.37
C ASN A 78 8.49 -0.60 4.03
N TRP A 79 7.62 0.19 4.64
CA TRP A 79 7.66 1.63 4.43
C TRP A 79 8.99 2.21 4.88
N GLN A 80 9.49 1.75 6.01
CA GLN A 80 10.77 2.22 6.52
C GLN A 80 11.91 1.86 5.57
N LEU A 81 11.90 0.62 5.07
CA LEU A 81 12.93 0.20 4.14
C LEU A 81 12.91 1.04 2.88
N LEU A 82 11.73 1.26 2.33
CA LEU A 82 11.61 2.08 1.13
C LEU A 82 12.05 3.51 1.37
N SER A 83 11.71 4.06 2.53
CA SER A 83 12.06 5.44 2.84
C SER A 83 13.56 5.63 2.91
N HIS A 84 14.29 4.57 3.22
CA HIS A 84 15.75 4.62 3.29
C HIS A 84 16.40 4.13 2.01
N GLY A 85 15.62 3.86 0.97
CA GLY A 85 16.17 3.43 -0.29
C GLY A 85 16.51 1.96 -0.36
N ASP A 86 16.11 1.20 0.64
CA ASP A 86 16.37 -0.23 0.66
C ASP A 86 15.26 -1.00 -0.03
N GLY A 87 15.49 -2.26 -0.29
CA GLY A 87 14.43 -3.11 -0.82
C GLY A 87 13.45 -3.45 0.27
N CYS A 88 12.45 -4.24 -0.07
CA CYS A 88 11.47 -4.63 0.91
C CYS A 88 11.25 -6.13 0.88
N PHE A 89 10.63 -6.63 1.93
CA PHE A 89 10.33 -8.04 1.97
C PHE A 89 8.89 -8.28 1.57
N LYS A 90 8.63 -9.53 1.23
CA LYS A 90 7.32 -9.91 0.75
C LYS A 90 6.35 -10.06 1.91
N ILE A 91 5.12 -9.64 1.69
CA ILE A 91 4.06 -9.81 2.67
C ILE A 91 3.04 -10.77 2.08
N GLU A 92 2.65 -11.75 2.87
CA GLU A 92 1.72 -12.75 2.38
C GLU A 92 0.33 -12.19 2.25
N PRO A 93 -0.36 -12.51 1.16
CA PRO A 93 -1.74 -12.08 1.02
C PRO A 93 -2.65 -12.97 1.83
N LEU A 94 -3.80 -12.43 2.16
CA LEU A 94 -4.86 -13.23 2.76
C LEU A 94 -5.59 -13.99 1.67
N ARG A 95 -6.08 -15.13 2.00
CA ARG A 95 -6.84 -15.91 1.06
C ARG A 95 -8.24 -16.08 1.48
#